data_94287815f12efb21ea2bce873ed1a90f
#
_entry.id   94287815f12efb21ea2bce873ed1a90f
#
_cell.length_a   1.000
_cell.length_b   1.000
_cell.length_c   1.000
_cell.angle_alpha   90.00
_cell.angle_beta   90.00
_cell.angle_gamma   90.00
#
_symmetry.space_group_name_H-M   'P 1'
#
loop_
_entity.id
_entity.type
_entity.pdbx_description
1 polymer ?
#
loop_
_entity_poly.entity_id
_entity_poly.type
_entity_poly.pdbx_seq_one_letter_code
_entity_poly.pdbx_strand_id
1 'polypeptide(L)'
;SGIFVTGRDKYEPFDAKKFLSRTPRQWFGARFTWDKYFDMPGCSWFSLGLNVDGVITNHPEFTTEGATVMSMPAYEPVPHAQMIYMPDFRGRRFAAGGIMPTFDLMHNFFLRTGFYAMFREKRSFVPGVSGPVEDKRWHYIAEASLVYHTPIGPVSLALTKYDLRNWKNMYLTF
;
A
#
# COMPACT_ATOMS: atom_id res chain seq x y z
N SER A 1 -0.13 -1.71 -15.28
CA SER A 1 0.29 -3.12 -15.21
C SER A 1 -0.73 -3.95 -14.45
N GLY A 2 -0.82 -5.23 -14.78
CA GLY A 2 -1.66 -6.19 -14.07
C GLY A 2 -0.84 -7.42 -13.72
N ILE A 3 -0.97 -7.91 -12.50
CA ILE A 3 -0.31 -9.14 -12.05
C ILE A 3 -1.39 -10.11 -11.61
N PHE A 4 -1.33 -11.33 -12.15
CA PHE A 4 -2.15 -12.44 -11.72
C PHE A 4 -1.24 -13.51 -11.11
N VAL A 5 -1.50 -13.88 -9.86
CA VAL A 5 -0.70 -14.88 -9.13
C VAL A 5 -1.62 -15.99 -8.63
N THR A 6 -1.19 -17.21 -8.84
CA THR A 6 -1.85 -18.41 -8.27
C THR A 6 -0.82 -19.19 -7.47
N GLY A 7 -1.25 -19.77 -6.38
CA GLY A 7 -0.37 -20.58 -5.54
C GLY A 7 -1.11 -21.75 -4.90
N ARG A 8 -0.32 -22.71 -4.47
CA ARG A 8 -0.75 -23.86 -3.67
C ARG A 8 0.08 -23.88 -2.40
N ASP A 9 -0.53 -23.56 -1.29
CA ASP A 9 0.15 -23.61 0.00
C ASP A 9 -0.23 -24.90 0.74
N LYS A 10 0.80 -25.57 1.27
CA LYS A 10 0.60 -26.62 2.27
C LYS A 10 0.46 -25.91 3.60
N TYR A 11 -0.77 -25.69 4.01
CA TYR A 11 -1.06 -25.10 5.30
C TYR A 11 -1.07 -26.19 6.37
N GLU A 12 -0.17 -26.11 7.35
CA GLU A 12 -0.20 -26.90 8.57
C GLU A 12 -0.77 -26.02 9.71
N PRO A 13 -2.03 -26.19 10.08
CA PRO A 13 -2.55 -25.49 11.26
C PRO A 13 -1.85 -26.05 12.51
N PHE A 14 -1.45 -25.15 13.42
CA PHE A 14 -0.73 -25.48 14.65
C PHE A 14 -1.59 -26.26 15.68
N ASP A 15 -2.77 -26.67 15.33
CA ASP A 15 -3.66 -27.44 16.20
C ASP A 15 -3.43 -28.95 16.02
N ALA A 16 -2.75 -29.58 16.98
CA ALA A 16 -2.36 -30.99 16.95
C ALA A 16 -3.50 -31.98 16.71
N LYS A 17 -4.75 -31.61 16.94
CA LYS A 17 -5.93 -32.43 16.68
C LYS A 17 -6.50 -32.29 15.26
N LYS A 18 -6.11 -31.25 14.49
CA LYS A 18 -6.53 -31.02 13.11
C LYS A 18 -5.46 -31.38 12.06
N PHE A 19 -4.40 -32.08 12.47
CA PHE A 19 -3.29 -32.50 11.61
C PHE A 19 -3.66 -33.42 10.44
N LEU A 20 -4.88 -33.91 10.37
CA LEU A 20 -5.30 -34.91 9.39
C LEU A 20 -5.88 -34.32 8.09
N SER A 21 -6.07 -33.03 7.97
CA SER A 21 -6.55 -32.42 6.73
C SER A 21 -5.43 -31.68 6.01
N ARG A 22 -4.49 -32.40 5.43
CA ARG A 22 -3.46 -31.92 4.50
C ARG A 22 -4.04 -31.62 3.10
N THR A 23 -5.16 -30.95 3.02
CA THR A 23 -5.68 -30.50 1.73
C THR A 23 -4.95 -29.24 1.31
N PRO A 24 -4.16 -29.27 0.20
CA PRO A 24 -3.53 -28.08 -0.32
C PRO A 24 -4.63 -27.10 -0.72
N ARG A 25 -4.65 -25.93 -0.09
CA ARG A 25 -5.58 -24.85 -0.46
C ARG A 25 -5.01 -24.14 -1.68
N GLN A 26 -5.81 -24.09 -2.72
CA GLN A 26 -5.51 -23.24 -3.88
C GLN A 26 -5.91 -21.81 -3.55
N TRP A 27 -5.05 -20.87 -3.87
CA TRP A 27 -5.35 -19.44 -3.75
C TRP A 27 -5.05 -18.73 -5.06
N PHE A 28 -5.70 -17.62 -5.26
CA PHE A 28 -5.45 -16.72 -6.38
C PHE A 28 -5.31 -15.31 -5.87
N GLY A 29 -4.56 -14.49 -6.60
CA GLY A 29 -4.44 -13.07 -6.37
C GLY A 29 -4.34 -12.34 -7.69
N ALA A 30 -5.02 -11.22 -7.79
CA ALA A 30 -4.92 -10.31 -8.90
C ALA A 30 -4.64 -8.90 -8.38
N ARG A 31 -3.69 -8.21 -9.00
CA ARG A 31 -3.37 -6.81 -8.72
C ARG A 31 -3.39 -6.02 -10.02
N PHE A 32 -4.02 -4.88 -9.99
CA PHE A 32 -4.02 -3.90 -11.05
C PHE A 32 -3.36 -2.63 -10.53
N THR A 33 -2.35 -2.15 -11.25
CA THR A 33 -1.65 -0.90 -10.93
C THR A 33 -1.57 -0.03 -12.18
N TRP A 34 -1.94 1.23 -12.04
CA TRP A 34 -1.88 2.20 -13.10
C TRP A 34 -1.35 3.52 -12.57
N ASP A 35 -0.28 4.00 -13.21
CA ASP A 35 0.36 5.27 -12.91
C ASP A 35 0.49 6.06 -14.21
N LYS A 36 0.09 7.33 -14.17
CA LYS A 36 0.24 8.22 -15.32
C LYS A 36 0.48 9.65 -14.87
N TYR A 37 1.42 10.30 -15.56
CA TYR A 37 1.69 11.72 -15.41
C TYR A 37 1.15 12.48 -16.61
N PHE A 38 0.58 13.63 -16.35
CA PHE A 38 0.01 14.54 -17.34
C PHE A 38 0.69 15.89 -17.20
N ASP A 39 1.33 16.33 -18.28
CA ASP A 39 1.83 17.69 -18.38
C ASP A 39 0.67 18.59 -18.76
N MET A 40 0.52 19.72 -18.07
CA MET A 40 -0.55 20.67 -18.35
C MET A 40 -0.17 21.53 -19.54
N PRO A 41 -0.97 21.54 -20.63
CA PRO A 41 -0.74 22.43 -21.75
C PRO A 41 -0.74 23.89 -21.31
N GLY A 42 0.35 24.61 -21.58
CA GLY A 42 0.51 26.02 -21.20
C GLY A 42 1.11 26.29 -19.82
N CYS A 43 1.37 25.24 -19.02
CA CYS A 43 2.00 25.35 -17.70
C CYS A 43 3.19 24.41 -17.58
N SER A 44 4.36 24.83 -18.09
CA SER A 44 5.59 23.99 -18.05
C SER A 44 6.13 23.76 -16.62
N TRP A 45 5.65 24.51 -15.65
CA TRP A 45 6.05 24.42 -14.24
C TRP A 45 5.18 23.47 -13.40
N PHE A 46 4.15 22.86 -14.02
CA PHE A 46 3.21 21.99 -13.30
C PHE A 46 2.89 20.72 -14.07
N SER A 47 2.99 19.58 -13.40
CA SER A 47 2.51 18.29 -13.89
C SER A 47 1.67 17.59 -12.82
N LEU A 48 0.70 16.78 -13.26
CA LEU A 48 -0.20 16.04 -12.39
C LEU A 48 -0.01 14.54 -12.61
N GLY A 49 0.44 13.84 -11.58
CA GLY A 49 0.46 12.38 -11.54
C GLY A 49 -0.84 11.82 -10.98
N LEU A 50 -1.29 10.72 -11.54
CA LEU A 50 -2.40 9.90 -11.03
C LEU A 50 -1.90 8.49 -10.77
N ASN A 51 -2.27 7.94 -9.62
CA ASN A 51 -2.01 6.56 -9.23
C ASN A 51 -3.33 5.86 -8.95
N VAL A 52 -3.49 4.62 -9.43
CA VAL A 52 -4.61 3.72 -9.08
C VAL A 52 -4.04 2.35 -8.81
N ASP A 53 -4.40 1.75 -7.69
CA ASP A 53 -4.01 0.40 -7.30
C ASP A 53 -5.22 -0.37 -6.75
N GLY A 54 -5.38 -1.59 -7.19
CA GLY A 54 -6.45 -2.47 -6.76
C GLY A 54 -5.96 -3.90 -6.59
N VAL A 55 -6.35 -4.51 -5.49
CA VAL A 55 -5.98 -5.89 -5.18
C VAL A 55 -7.19 -6.68 -4.75
N ILE A 56 -7.25 -7.91 -5.22
CA ILE A 56 -8.18 -8.93 -4.75
C ILE A 56 -7.44 -10.25 -4.61
N THR A 57 -7.52 -10.87 -3.43
CA THR A 57 -6.97 -12.20 -3.19
C THR A 57 -7.84 -13.01 -2.24
N ASN A 58 -7.86 -14.32 -2.43
CA ASN A 58 -8.47 -15.28 -1.52
C ASN A 58 -7.43 -16.03 -0.68
N HIS A 59 -6.20 -15.49 -0.57
CA HIS A 59 -5.14 -16.09 0.22
C HIS A 59 -5.65 -16.51 1.61
N PRO A 60 -5.38 -17.74 2.06
CA PRO A 60 -5.85 -18.22 3.35
C PRO A 60 -5.25 -17.41 4.51
N GLU A 61 -5.98 -17.35 5.61
CA GLU A 61 -5.50 -16.75 6.85
C GLU A 61 -4.59 -17.74 7.57
N PHE A 62 -3.50 -17.22 8.14
CA PHE A 62 -2.60 -18.00 8.99
C PHE A 62 -3.15 -18.10 10.42
N THR A 63 -2.54 -18.96 11.23
CA THR A 63 -2.94 -19.15 12.63
C THR A 63 -2.74 -17.91 13.49
N THR A 64 -1.82 -17.02 13.11
CA THR A 64 -1.57 -15.77 13.81
C THR A 64 -2.01 -14.58 12.96
N GLU A 65 -2.58 -13.55 13.61
CA GLU A 65 -2.96 -12.31 12.94
C GLU A 65 -1.75 -11.64 12.28
N GLY A 66 -0.60 -11.64 12.96
CA GLY A 66 0.63 -11.03 12.43
C GLY A 66 1.08 -11.69 11.13
N ALA A 67 1.14 -13.02 11.06
CA ALA A 67 1.51 -13.74 9.85
C ALA A 67 0.49 -13.51 8.72
N THR A 68 -0.80 -13.48 9.06
CA THR A 68 -1.87 -13.18 8.10
C THR A 68 -1.70 -11.80 7.49
N VAL A 69 -1.47 -10.77 8.30
CA VAL A 69 -1.30 -9.39 7.82
C VAL A 69 0.00 -9.25 7.01
N MET A 70 1.10 -9.91 7.43
CA MET A 70 2.36 -9.88 6.69
C MET A 70 2.27 -10.50 5.30
N SER A 71 1.45 -11.52 5.14
CA SER A 71 1.24 -12.19 3.84
C SER A 71 0.31 -11.42 2.89
N MET A 72 -0.44 -10.43 3.40
CA MET A 72 -1.36 -9.63 2.58
C MET A 72 -0.61 -8.65 1.69
N PRO A 73 -1.10 -8.42 0.47
CA PRO A 73 -0.60 -7.34 -0.38
C PRO A 73 -0.68 -5.98 0.32
N ALA A 74 0.35 -5.16 0.10
CA ALA A 74 0.44 -3.81 0.65
C ALA A 74 0.18 -2.75 -0.43
N TYR A 75 -0.39 -1.63 -0.02
CA TYR A 75 -0.43 -0.41 -0.81
C TYR A 75 0.75 0.48 -0.41
N GLU A 76 1.70 0.65 -1.32
CA GLU A 76 2.98 1.31 -1.08
C GLU A 76 3.23 2.36 -2.18
N PRO A 77 2.44 3.46 -2.22
CA PRO A 77 2.53 4.46 -3.29
C PRO A 77 3.76 5.36 -3.18
N VAL A 78 4.40 5.42 -2.01
CA VAL A 78 5.55 6.28 -1.73
C VAL A 78 6.77 5.44 -1.36
N PRO A 79 8.00 5.87 -1.69
CA PRO A 79 9.22 5.10 -1.39
C PRO A 79 9.38 4.75 0.08
N HIS A 80 9.02 5.66 0.98
CA HIS A 80 9.07 5.42 2.42
C HIS A 80 8.13 4.28 2.88
N ALA A 81 6.96 4.13 2.24
CA ALA A 81 6.02 3.05 2.57
C ALA A 81 6.60 1.66 2.29
N GLN A 82 7.56 1.54 1.37
CA GLN A 82 8.25 0.28 1.05
C GLN A 82 9.29 -0.11 2.11
N MET A 83 9.77 0.84 2.91
CA MET A 83 10.80 0.63 3.93
C MET A 83 10.24 0.24 5.29
N ILE A 84 8.99 0.53 5.56
CA ILE A 84 8.37 0.31 6.87
C ILE A 84 7.19 -0.66 6.77
N TYR A 85 7.07 -1.47 7.83
CA TYR A 85 5.90 -2.35 7.95
C TYR A 85 4.70 -1.58 8.46
N MET A 86 3.66 -1.48 7.62
CA MET A 86 2.43 -0.78 7.94
C MET A 86 1.24 -1.73 7.82
N PRO A 87 0.76 -2.30 8.93
CA PRO A 87 -0.35 -3.26 8.92
C PRO A 87 -1.65 -2.63 8.42
N ASP A 88 -1.80 -1.32 8.59
CA ASP A 88 -3.00 -0.59 8.18
C ASP A 88 -3.11 -0.37 6.67
N PHE A 89 -2.02 -0.49 5.94
CA PHE A 89 -1.99 -0.39 4.47
C PHE A 89 -1.87 -1.75 3.78
N ARG A 90 -2.25 -2.83 4.46
CA ARG A 90 -2.29 -4.19 3.93
C ARG A 90 -3.70 -4.75 3.98
N GLY A 91 -4.11 -5.45 2.93
CA GLY A 91 -5.45 -6.02 2.86
C GLY A 91 -5.58 -7.09 1.80
N ARG A 92 -6.54 -8.00 2.00
CA ARG A 92 -6.89 -9.05 1.00
C ARG A 92 -7.63 -8.47 -0.20
N ARG A 93 -8.40 -7.43 0.06
CA ARG A 93 -9.12 -6.66 -0.96
C ARG A 93 -8.95 -5.20 -0.63
N PHE A 94 -8.44 -4.45 -1.56
CA PHE A 94 -8.41 -3.01 -1.44
C PHE A 94 -8.52 -2.35 -2.81
N ALA A 95 -9.02 -1.14 -2.79
CA ALA A 95 -8.94 -0.19 -3.88
C ALA A 95 -8.26 1.07 -3.35
N ALA A 96 -7.28 1.57 -4.06
CA ALA A 96 -6.50 2.72 -3.66
C ALA A 96 -6.25 3.62 -4.87
N GLY A 97 -6.04 4.89 -4.58
CA GLY A 97 -5.68 5.85 -5.61
C GLY A 97 -5.05 7.08 -5.00
N GLY A 98 -4.35 7.84 -5.82
CA GLY A 98 -3.69 9.05 -5.38
C GLY A 98 -3.48 10.04 -6.51
N ILE A 99 -3.27 11.27 -6.09
CA ILE A 99 -2.89 12.39 -6.95
C ILE A 99 -1.50 12.87 -6.53
N MET A 100 -0.66 13.18 -7.51
CA MET A 100 0.73 13.58 -7.31
C MET A 100 1.02 14.87 -8.09
N PRO A 101 0.55 16.04 -7.62
CA PRO A 101 0.96 17.31 -8.19
C PRO A 101 2.46 17.53 -7.99
N THR A 102 3.13 17.90 -9.08
CA THR A 102 4.55 18.20 -9.13
C THR A 102 4.74 19.61 -9.67
N PHE A 103 5.51 20.41 -8.96
CA PHE A 103 5.79 21.80 -9.27
C PHE A 103 7.28 21.96 -9.59
N ASP A 104 7.58 22.48 -10.75
CA ASP A 104 8.93 22.85 -11.15
C ASP A 104 9.23 24.26 -10.57
N LEU A 105 10.06 24.32 -9.52
CA LEU A 105 10.34 25.56 -8.81
C LEU A 105 11.47 26.34 -9.45
N MET A 106 12.54 25.64 -9.83
CA MET A 106 13.75 26.19 -10.44
C MET A 106 14.43 25.15 -11.27
N HIS A 107 15.45 25.54 -12.04
CA HIS A 107 16.27 24.60 -12.78
C HIS A 107 16.78 23.46 -11.89
N ASN A 108 16.37 22.23 -12.19
CA ASN A 108 16.67 21.00 -11.44
C ASN A 108 16.05 20.87 -10.03
N PHE A 109 15.11 21.76 -9.65
CA PHE A 109 14.50 21.75 -8.33
C PHE A 109 12.98 21.58 -8.43
N PHE A 110 12.44 20.51 -7.85
CA PHE A 110 11.04 20.12 -7.95
C PHE A 110 10.42 19.95 -6.58
N LEU A 111 9.21 20.47 -6.39
CA LEU A 111 8.35 20.12 -5.27
C LEU A 111 7.31 19.12 -5.76
N ARG A 112 7.38 17.90 -5.26
CA ARG A 112 6.39 16.87 -5.49
C ARG A 112 5.55 16.71 -4.24
N THR A 113 4.24 16.81 -4.38
CA THR A 113 3.30 16.48 -3.32
C THR A 113 2.48 15.25 -3.73
N GLY A 114 2.05 14.46 -2.76
CA GLY A 114 1.26 13.25 -3.00
C GLY A 114 0.13 13.15 -1.99
N PHE A 115 -1.05 12.81 -2.47
CA PHE A 115 -2.20 12.53 -1.64
C PHE A 115 -2.81 11.21 -2.07
N TYR A 116 -2.83 10.24 -1.17
CA TYR A 116 -3.24 8.89 -1.48
C TYR A 116 -4.32 8.44 -0.50
N ALA A 117 -5.31 7.73 -1.01
CA ALA A 117 -6.39 7.14 -0.24
C ALA A 117 -6.51 5.66 -0.57
N MET A 118 -6.70 4.84 0.45
CA MET A 118 -6.92 3.41 0.33
C MET A 118 -8.19 3.04 1.08
N PHE A 119 -9.08 2.34 0.41
CA PHE A 119 -10.22 1.66 1.02
C PHE A 119 -9.92 0.17 1.08
N ARG A 120 -9.90 -0.40 2.27
CA ARG A 120 -9.59 -1.80 2.46
C ARG A 120 -10.70 -2.54 3.20
N GLU A 121 -10.79 -3.83 2.90
CA GLU A 121 -11.52 -4.82 3.68
C GLU A 121 -10.50 -5.66 4.48
N LYS A 122 -10.56 -5.57 5.80
CA LYS A 122 -9.78 -6.39 6.72
C LYS A 122 -10.73 -7.29 7.51
N ARG A 123 -10.41 -8.58 7.58
CA ARG A 123 -11.04 -9.50 8.52
C ARG A 123 -10.12 -9.68 9.71
N SER A 124 -10.63 -9.42 10.90
CA SER A 124 -9.91 -9.62 12.15
C SER A 124 -10.64 -10.65 12.99
N PHE A 125 -9.89 -11.57 13.59
CA PHE A 125 -10.43 -12.46 14.60
C PHE A 125 -10.31 -11.79 15.96
N VAL A 126 -11.44 -11.43 16.57
CA VAL A 126 -11.47 -10.87 17.91
C VAL A 126 -11.72 -12.02 18.88
N PRO A 127 -10.87 -12.24 19.91
CA PRO A 127 -11.11 -13.26 20.93
C PRO A 127 -12.48 -13.05 21.61
N GLY A 128 -13.30 -14.11 21.64
CA GLY A 128 -14.65 -14.06 22.23
C GLY A 128 -15.78 -13.74 21.26
N VAL A 129 -15.48 -13.44 20.01
CA VAL A 129 -16.50 -13.25 18.95
C VAL A 129 -16.48 -14.46 18.03
N SER A 130 -17.63 -15.10 17.84
CA SER A 130 -17.77 -16.25 16.95
C SER A 130 -17.81 -15.75 15.50
N GLY A 131 -16.66 -15.73 14.82
CA GLY A 131 -16.53 -15.38 13.41
C GLY A 131 -15.60 -14.19 13.16
N PRO A 132 -15.20 -13.99 11.89
CA PRO A 132 -14.37 -12.87 11.51
C PRO A 132 -15.16 -11.57 11.56
N VAL A 133 -14.62 -10.55 12.21
CA VAL A 133 -15.14 -9.19 12.17
C VAL A 133 -14.59 -8.48 10.94
N GLU A 134 -15.46 -8.03 10.06
CA GLU A 134 -15.06 -7.23 8.90
C GLU A 134 -14.87 -5.77 9.32
N ASP A 135 -13.66 -5.27 9.13
CA ASP A 135 -13.32 -3.86 9.33
C ASP A 135 -13.10 -3.19 7.95
N LYS A 136 -14.00 -2.29 7.59
CA LYS A 136 -13.94 -1.51 6.36
C LYS A 136 -13.55 -0.08 6.72
N ARG A 137 -12.32 0.32 6.37
CA ARG A 137 -11.81 1.65 6.71
C ARG A 137 -11.08 2.31 5.56
N TRP A 138 -11.15 3.63 5.57
CA TRP A 138 -10.31 4.48 4.75
C TRP A 138 -9.00 4.79 5.47
N HIS A 139 -7.92 4.68 4.73
CA HIS A 139 -6.58 5.07 5.17
C HIS A 139 -6.02 6.09 4.18
N TYR A 140 -5.26 7.04 4.69
CA TYR A 140 -4.74 8.16 3.91
C TYR A 140 -3.24 8.29 4.12
N ILE A 141 -2.54 8.64 3.03
CA ILE A 141 -1.12 9.01 3.05
C ILE A 141 -1.01 10.38 2.40
N ALA A 142 -0.27 11.28 3.03
CA ALA A 142 0.13 12.54 2.44
C ALA A 142 1.66 12.62 2.43
N GLU A 143 2.23 13.06 1.32
CA GLU A 143 3.66 13.26 1.13
C GLU A 143 3.94 14.63 0.55
N ALA A 144 5.01 15.27 1.03
CA ALA A 144 5.62 16.43 0.40
C ALA A 144 7.10 16.15 0.25
N SER A 145 7.61 16.18 -0.97
CA SER A 145 8.98 15.84 -1.29
C SER A 145 9.63 16.94 -2.11
N LEU A 146 10.78 17.39 -1.66
CA LEU A 146 11.63 18.31 -2.37
C LEU A 146 12.72 17.51 -3.08
N VAL A 147 12.77 17.58 -4.40
CA VAL A 147 13.69 16.81 -5.23
C VAL A 147 14.65 17.74 -5.95
N TYR A 148 15.93 17.46 -5.85
CA TYR A 148 17.00 18.14 -6.58
C TYR A 148 17.74 17.18 -7.49
N HIS A 149 17.75 17.46 -8.78
CA HIS A 149 18.48 16.67 -9.77
C HIS A 149 19.94 17.09 -9.83
N THR A 150 20.83 16.27 -9.26
CA THR A 150 22.27 16.43 -9.38
C THR A 150 22.81 15.67 -10.58
N PRO A 151 24.02 15.99 -11.08
CA PRO A 151 24.66 15.21 -12.15
C PRO A 151 24.90 13.74 -11.81
N ILE A 152 24.91 13.38 -10.51
CA ILE A 152 25.14 12.01 -10.02
C ILE A 152 23.81 11.26 -9.84
N GLY A 153 22.70 11.98 -9.74
CA GLY A 153 21.35 11.41 -9.52
C GLY A 153 20.45 12.33 -8.70
N PRO A 154 19.16 12.02 -8.59
CA PRO A 154 18.23 12.82 -7.80
C PRO A 154 18.49 12.63 -6.29
N VAL A 155 18.52 13.74 -5.57
CA VAL A 155 18.51 13.80 -4.11
C VAL A 155 17.15 14.32 -3.67
N SER A 156 16.50 13.66 -2.73
CA SER A 156 15.17 14.05 -2.27
C SER A 156 15.09 14.13 -0.75
N LEU A 157 14.34 15.12 -0.28
CA LEU A 157 13.93 15.24 1.10
C LEU A 157 12.40 15.12 1.13
N ALA A 158 11.89 14.05 1.73
CA ALA A 158 10.46 13.77 1.76
C ALA A 158 9.92 13.77 3.20
N LEU A 159 8.79 14.43 3.38
CA LEU A 159 7.98 14.41 4.58
C LEU A 159 6.72 13.61 4.30
N THR A 160 6.60 12.44 4.92
CA THR A 160 5.45 11.55 4.72
C THR A 160 4.63 11.46 5.99
N LYS A 161 3.33 11.59 5.86
CA LYS A 161 2.37 11.46 6.95
C LYS A 161 1.37 10.34 6.64
N TYR A 162 1.28 9.41 7.57
CA TYR A 162 0.30 8.33 7.54
C TYR A 162 -0.80 8.60 8.55
N ASP A 163 -2.03 8.30 8.18
CA ASP A 163 -3.23 8.56 8.96
C ASP A 163 -3.35 10.01 9.44
N LEU A 164 -4.16 10.79 8.75
CA LEU A 164 -4.34 12.22 9.00
C LEU A 164 -4.90 12.58 10.40
N ARG A 165 -5.38 11.57 11.14
CA ARG A 165 -5.96 11.76 12.46
C ARG A 165 -4.93 11.90 13.58
N ASN A 166 -3.72 11.37 13.40
CA ASN A 166 -2.73 11.33 14.46
C ASN A 166 -1.42 12.00 14.05
N TRP A 167 -0.99 13.03 14.77
CA TRP A 167 0.26 13.76 14.50
C TRP A 167 1.53 12.92 14.70
N LYS A 168 1.45 11.79 15.38
CA LYS A 168 2.61 10.94 15.71
C LYS A 168 3.19 10.15 14.53
N ASN A 169 2.45 10.01 13.42
CA ASN A 169 2.85 9.18 12.28
C ASN A 169 3.40 10.04 11.14
N MET A 170 4.38 10.88 11.45
CA MET A 170 5.08 11.73 10.49
C MET A 170 6.55 11.30 10.40
N TYR A 171 7.03 11.10 9.19
CA TYR A 171 8.37 10.61 8.90
C TYR A 171 9.09 11.53 7.92
N LEU A 172 10.35 11.81 8.22
CA LEU A 172 11.27 12.53 7.35
C LEU A 172 12.23 11.52 6.73
N THR A 173 12.35 11.53 5.41
CA THR A 173 13.21 10.63 4.64
C THR A 173 14.09 11.45 3.71
N PHE A 174 15.35 11.07 3.57
CA PHE A 174 16.35 11.69 2.69
C PHE A 174 17.16 10.63 1.96
#